data_e14d22cb3ccbd2139202c82456793047
#
_entry.id   e14d22cb3ccbd2139202c82456793047
#
_cell.length_a   1.000
_cell.length_b   1.000
_cell.length_c   1.000
_cell.angle_alpha   90.00
_cell.angle_beta   90.00
_cell.angle_gamma   90.00
#
_symmetry.space_group_name_H-M   'P 1'
#
loop_
_entity.id
_entity.type
_entity.pdbx_description
1 polymer ?
#
loop_
_entity_poly.entity_id
_entity_poly.type
_entity_poly.pdbx_seq_one_letter_code
_entity_poly.pdbx_strand_id
1 'polypeptide(L)'
;MKNWLFIFICFAFFGLSAQSEKSPNFVVVFCDDLGYGDIGSFGHPLIQTPNIDRMAVEGQKWTQFYVADPVCTPSRAGLLTGRYPIRNGMTSSKRHVFFPDSPNGLPLEELTIAEILKPLGYATAAVGKWHLGHLPKFLPGQQGFDYYYGIPYSNDMDSDKWGEYLEQSEDPDYFSNTKFFNVPLIENADIIERPADQTTITKRYTEKAVQFIEKNKAQPFFLYLAHSMPHIPLFVSEEFRGRSKTSLYVDVIEEIDWSVGEVLKALEKNNLDKNTVVVFTSDNGPWLLFKTHGGSAGPLRAGKGTTFEGGQRVPTVFWGPGIVSPGVIDQMGATLDLLPTFASLSGAKIPTDRKIDGYDLSKVLTQKSESSRKEFFYWAFAELHAYRNEQYKVHIKQREAIHYGRPTLELDSPELYDINADISEKYDIAETFPRVVSKLLNKMQLHLKDVQDALPDQLAGRMAKE
;
A
#
# COMPACT_ATOMS: atom_id res chain seq x y z
N MET A 1 79.37 30.89 18.66
CA MET A 1 78.26 31.22 17.76
C MET A 1 77.40 29.94 17.63
N LYS A 2 76.21 29.88 18.28
CA LYS A 2 75.32 28.73 18.24
C LYS A 2 74.18 29.06 17.28
N ASN A 3 74.12 28.34 16.16
CA ASN A 3 73.02 28.47 15.18
C ASN A 3 71.82 27.64 15.69
N TRP A 4 70.70 28.28 15.93
CA TRP A 4 69.39 27.61 16.19
C TRP A 4 68.66 27.48 14.85
N LEU A 5 68.41 26.22 14.46
CA LEU A 5 67.57 25.89 13.28
C LEU A 5 66.13 25.76 13.76
N PHE A 6 65.26 26.70 13.35
CA PHE A 6 63.81 26.60 13.56
C PHE A 6 63.18 25.75 12.46
N ILE A 7 62.70 24.56 12.85
CA ILE A 7 61.89 23.69 11.97
C ILE A 7 60.44 24.14 12.10
N PHE A 8 59.92 24.74 11.03
CA PHE A 8 58.48 25.00 10.88
C PHE A 8 57.75 23.71 10.46
N ILE A 9 56.98 23.08 11.37
CA ILE A 9 56.11 21.95 11.08
C ILE A 9 54.78 22.56 10.61
N CYS A 10 54.51 22.52 9.29
CA CYS A 10 53.19 22.81 8.72
C CYS A 10 52.26 21.66 9.02
N PHE A 11 51.34 21.84 9.97
CA PHE A 11 50.18 20.96 10.13
C PHE A 11 49.18 21.24 8.99
N ALA A 12 49.15 20.36 7.96
CA ALA A 12 48.09 20.32 7.00
C ALA A 12 46.85 19.74 7.68
N PHE A 13 45.91 20.60 8.08
CA PHE A 13 44.55 20.17 8.42
C PHE A 13 43.88 19.63 7.17
N PHE A 14 43.91 18.31 6.98
CA PHE A 14 42.95 17.65 6.13
C PHE A 14 41.58 17.72 6.84
N GLY A 15 40.81 18.73 6.44
CA GLY A 15 39.38 18.77 6.76
C GLY A 15 38.70 17.58 6.10
N LEU A 16 38.46 16.51 6.85
CA LEU A 16 37.46 15.52 6.49
C LEU A 16 36.12 16.30 6.43
N SER A 17 35.76 16.73 5.24
CA SER A 17 34.38 17.10 4.95
C SER A 17 33.57 15.82 5.15
N ALA A 18 32.91 15.68 6.31
CA ALA A 18 31.86 14.71 6.47
C ALA A 18 30.82 15.05 5.40
N GLN A 19 30.82 14.28 4.31
CA GLN A 19 29.80 14.36 3.29
C GLN A 19 28.51 14.00 4.02
N SER A 20 27.66 14.98 4.29
CA SER A 20 26.34 14.75 4.85
C SER A 20 25.70 13.69 3.97
N GLU A 21 25.45 12.50 4.51
CA GLU A 21 24.71 11.46 3.79
C GLU A 21 23.39 12.11 3.37
N LYS A 22 23.16 12.15 2.06
CA LYS A 22 21.92 12.72 1.52
C LYS A 22 20.77 11.89 2.05
N SER A 23 19.76 12.52 2.62
CA SER A 23 18.52 11.86 3.01
C SER A 23 17.96 11.03 1.84
N PRO A 24 17.56 9.77 2.06
CA PRO A 24 17.11 8.90 0.98
C PRO A 24 15.79 9.38 0.38
N ASN A 25 15.59 9.13 -0.90
CA ASN A 25 14.27 9.28 -1.53
C ASN A 25 13.40 8.07 -1.22
N PHE A 26 12.10 8.27 -1.25
CA PHE A 26 11.12 7.20 -1.07
C PHE A 26 10.13 7.19 -2.24
N VAL A 27 9.90 6.01 -2.80
CA VAL A 27 8.87 5.75 -3.81
C VAL A 27 8.01 4.60 -3.33
N VAL A 28 6.71 4.80 -3.22
CA VAL A 28 5.74 3.74 -2.94
C VAL A 28 4.91 3.52 -4.20
N VAL A 29 5.08 2.39 -4.85
CA VAL A 29 4.21 1.91 -5.93
C VAL A 29 3.13 1.05 -5.30
N PHE A 30 1.90 1.54 -5.30
CA PHE A 30 0.77 0.98 -4.58
C PHE A 30 -0.33 0.59 -5.54
N CYS A 31 -0.55 -0.71 -5.73
CA CYS A 31 -1.60 -1.23 -6.60
C CYS A 31 -2.95 -1.29 -5.90
N ASP A 32 -4.02 -1.34 -6.69
CA ASP A 32 -5.41 -1.44 -6.24
C ASP A 32 -5.93 -2.85 -6.53
N ASP A 33 -6.25 -3.63 -5.50
CA ASP A 33 -6.75 -5.03 -5.60
C ASP A 33 -5.75 -6.06 -6.17
N LEU A 34 -4.45 -5.82 -6.17
CA LEU A 34 -3.46 -6.78 -6.65
C LEU A 34 -3.32 -7.96 -5.67
N GLY A 35 -3.57 -9.16 -6.16
CA GLY A 35 -3.49 -10.38 -5.37
C GLY A 35 -2.05 -10.83 -5.08
N TYR A 36 -1.90 -11.58 -3.98
CA TYR A 36 -0.61 -12.15 -3.57
C TYR A 36 0.01 -13.05 -4.65
N GLY A 37 -0.82 -13.74 -5.44
CA GLY A 37 -0.40 -14.65 -6.50
C GLY A 37 -0.29 -14.03 -7.89
N ASP A 38 -0.38 -12.70 -8.05
CA ASP A 38 -0.53 -12.07 -9.36
C ASP A 38 0.79 -11.57 -9.99
N ILE A 39 1.95 -11.84 -9.37
CA ILE A 39 3.25 -11.48 -9.93
C ILE A 39 4.22 -12.66 -9.96
N GLY A 40 5.18 -12.63 -10.90
CA GLY A 40 6.09 -13.74 -11.17
C GLY A 40 6.91 -14.17 -9.97
N SER A 41 7.53 -13.23 -9.24
CA SER A 41 8.32 -13.51 -8.03
C SER A 41 7.52 -14.11 -6.89
N PHE A 42 6.17 -14.02 -6.89
CA PHE A 42 5.28 -14.66 -5.92
C PHE A 42 4.60 -15.93 -6.46
N GLY A 43 5.01 -16.39 -7.65
CA GLY A 43 4.69 -17.72 -8.18
C GLY A 43 3.60 -17.75 -9.24
N HIS A 44 3.20 -16.62 -9.84
CA HIS A 44 2.26 -16.66 -10.97
C HIS A 44 2.90 -17.34 -12.18
N PRO A 45 2.26 -18.37 -12.77
CA PRO A 45 2.91 -19.18 -13.80
C PRO A 45 2.94 -18.52 -15.20
N LEU A 46 2.08 -17.52 -15.46
CA LEU A 46 1.89 -16.95 -16.79
C LEU A 46 2.18 -15.46 -16.86
N ILE A 47 1.89 -14.68 -15.81
CA ILE A 47 2.09 -13.23 -15.79
C ILE A 47 3.59 -12.92 -15.80
N GLN A 48 4.02 -12.08 -16.74
CA GLN A 48 5.41 -11.66 -16.85
C GLN A 48 5.63 -10.31 -16.16
N THR A 49 6.37 -10.32 -15.04
CA THR A 49 6.68 -9.12 -14.26
C THR A 49 8.18 -8.91 -14.09
N PRO A 50 8.96 -8.82 -15.21
CA PRO A 50 10.42 -8.82 -15.13
C PRO A 50 11.02 -7.67 -14.34
N ASN A 51 10.36 -6.50 -14.28
CA ASN A 51 10.87 -5.34 -13.52
C ASN A 51 10.62 -5.51 -12.02
N ILE A 52 9.44 -5.98 -11.62
CA ILE A 52 9.11 -6.30 -10.22
C ILE A 52 9.94 -7.49 -9.74
N ASP A 53 10.13 -8.50 -10.59
CA ASP A 53 10.98 -9.67 -10.29
C ASP A 53 12.45 -9.28 -10.11
N ARG A 54 12.96 -8.32 -10.92
CA ARG A 54 14.28 -7.71 -10.72
C ARG A 54 14.37 -7.03 -9.36
N MET A 55 13.36 -6.23 -8.97
CA MET A 55 13.31 -5.62 -7.64
C MET A 55 13.40 -6.68 -6.53
N ALA A 56 12.69 -7.81 -6.69
CA ALA A 56 12.69 -8.90 -5.71
C ALA A 56 14.04 -9.60 -5.58
N VAL A 57 14.81 -9.69 -6.66
CA VAL A 57 16.16 -10.30 -6.71
C VAL A 57 17.21 -9.35 -6.15
N GLU A 58 17.17 -8.07 -6.55
CA GLU A 58 18.15 -7.05 -6.16
C GLU A 58 17.87 -6.45 -4.77
N GLY A 59 16.65 -6.64 -4.24
CA GLY A 59 16.18 -6.10 -2.98
C GLY A 59 15.60 -7.16 -2.05
N GLN A 60 14.53 -6.84 -1.35
CA GLN A 60 13.87 -7.77 -0.42
C GLN A 60 12.48 -8.14 -0.89
N LYS A 61 12.22 -9.45 -1.03
CA LYS A 61 10.89 -10.03 -1.18
C LYS A 61 10.34 -10.38 0.20
N TRP A 62 9.23 -9.75 0.59
CA TRP A 62 8.57 -10.02 1.86
C TRP A 62 7.39 -10.98 1.66
N THR A 63 7.47 -12.15 2.28
CA THR A 63 6.44 -13.18 2.11
C THR A 63 5.29 -13.04 3.11
N GLN A 64 5.45 -12.25 4.17
CA GLN A 64 4.44 -12.01 5.21
C GLN A 64 4.25 -10.50 5.45
N PHE A 65 3.70 -9.79 4.46
CA PHE A 65 3.43 -8.35 4.56
C PHE A 65 1.93 -8.07 4.51
N TYR A 66 1.46 -7.22 5.42
CA TYR A 66 0.03 -7.06 5.69
C TYR A 66 -0.44 -5.63 5.47
N VAL A 67 -1.71 -5.50 5.09
CA VAL A 67 -2.41 -4.21 5.02
C VAL A 67 -3.36 -4.05 6.19
N ALA A 68 -3.59 -2.80 6.62
CA ALA A 68 -4.33 -2.50 7.85
C ALA A 68 -5.82 -2.87 7.82
N ASP A 69 -6.40 -3.02 6.61
CA ASP A 69 -7.81 -3.35 6.39
C ASP A 69 -7.94 -4.00 5.00
N PRO A 70 -8.87 -4.94 4.77
CA PRO A 70 -8.99 -5.64 3.49
C PRO A 70 -9.71 -4.86 2.40
N VAL A 71 -9.85 -3.52 2.52
CA VAL A 71 -10.45 -2.65 1.52
C VAL A 71 -9.73 -1.31 1.39
N CYS A 72 -9.88 -0.65 0.21
CA CYS A 72 -9.04 0.46 -0.26
C CYS A 72 -8.92 1.65 0.72
N THR A 73 -10.01 2.36 1.04
CA THR A 73 -9.97 3.59 1.84
C THR A 73 -9.26 3.39 3.18
N PRO A 74 -9.68 2.45 4.06
CA PRO A 74 -9.01 2.26 5.33
C PRO A 74 -7.56 1.78 5.18
N SER A 75 -7.27 0.90 4.22
CA SER A 75 -5.91 0.44 3.98
C SER A 75 -4.97 1.59 3.60
N ARG A 76 -5.40 2.48 2.68
CA ARG A 76 -4.64 3.67 2.27
C ARG A 76 -4.43 4.64 3.42
N ALA A 77 -5.43 4.84 4.27
CA ALA A 77 -5.30 5.64 5.49
C ALA A 77 -4.25 5.04 6.43
N GLY A 78 -4.29 3.73 6.64
CA GLY A 78 -3.32 3.02 7.47
C GLY A 78 -1.89 3.17 6.98
N LEU A 79 -1.65 2.99 5.66
CA LEU A 79 -0.33 3.17 5.05
C LEU A 79 0.22 4.57 5.30
N LEU A 80 -0.57 5.62 4.99
CA LEU A 80 -0.08 7.00 5.05
C LEU A 80 0.12 7.51 6.47
N THR A 81 -0.67 7.02 7.45
CA THR A 81 -0.62 7.52 8.83
C THR A 81 0.15 6.62 9.81
N GLY A 82 0.47 5.38 9.43
CA GLY A 82 1.08 4.39 10.31
C GLY A 82 0.16 3.93 11.45
N ARG A 83 -1.17 4.16 11.36
CA ARG A 83 -2.16 3.88 12.39
C ARG A 83 -3.26 2.97 11.86
N TYR A 84 -3.76 2.06 12.71
CA TYR A 84 -4.97 1.31 12.34
C TYR A 84 -6.12 2.27 12.04
N PRO A 85 -6.88 2.01 10.95
CA PRO A 85 -7.99 2.88 10.51
C PRO A 85 -9.08 3.12 11.57
N ILE A 86 -9.23 2.20 12.51
CA ILE A 86 -10.14 2.36 13.64
C ILE A 86 -9.77 3.57 14.52
N ARG A 87 -8.49 3.94 14.64
CA ARG A 87 -8.05 5.06 15.49
C ARG A 87 -8.39 6.43 14.89
N ASN A 88 -8.39 6.53 13.58
CA ASN A 88 -8.61 7.80 12.87
C ASN A 88 -9.99 7.89 12.19
N GLY A 89 -10.89 6.94 12.49
CA GLY A 89 -12.25 6.93 11.96
C GLY A 89 -12.34 6.56 10.47
N MET A 90 -11.25 6.09 9.86
CA MET A 90 -11.21 5.76 8.43
C MET A 90 -11.67 4.34 8.12
N THR A 91 -12.51 3.75 8.96
CA THR A 91 -13.19 2.46 8.75
C THR A 91 -14.62 2.52 9.24
N SER A 92 -15.54 1.74 8.69
CA SER A 92 -16.97 1.83 8.99
C SER A 92 -17.69 0.51 8.76
N SER A 93 -18.62 0.17 9.64
CA SER A 93 -19.57 -0.93 9.46
C SER A 93 -20.72 -0.59 8.50
N LYS A 94 -20.89 0.69 8.15
CA LYS A 94 -22.01 1.18 7.32
C LYS A 94 -21.62 1.37 5.85
N ARG A 95 -20.43 1.91 5.61
CA ARG A 95 -19.87 2.16 4.26
C ARG A 95 -18.41 1.78 4.28
N HIS A 96 -18.03 0.86 3.42
CA HIS A 96 -16.71 0.23 3.49
C HIS A 96 -15.58 1.13 2.98
N VAL A 97 -15.91 2.06 2.07
CA VAL A 97 -14.98 3.02 1.44
C VAL A 97 -15.69 4.35 1.22
N PHE A 98 -14.98 5.39 0.87
CA PHE A 98 -15.58 6.63 0.38
C PHE A 98 -16.18 6.46 -1.01
N PHE A 99 -17.26 7.19 -1.23
CA PHE A 99 -17.99 7.28 -2.49
C PHE A 99 -18.07 8.76 -2.96
N PRO A 100 -18.49 9.02 -4.21
CA PRO A 100 -18.65 10.39 -4.70
C PRO A 100 -19.62 11.27 -3.89
N ASP A 101 -20.51 10.67 -3.10
CA ASP A 101 -21.42 11.35 -2.17
C ASP A 101 -20.92 11.44 -0.72
N SER A 102 -19.67 11.10 -0.45
CA SER A 102 -19.11 11.15 0.91
C SER A 102 -18.73 12.58 1.30
N PRO A 103 -19.18 13.11 2.46
CA PRO A 103 -18.92 14.49 2.89
C PRO A 103 -17.57 14.69 3.58
N ASN A 104 -16.89 13.61 3.94
CA ASN A 104 -15.68 13.61 4.74
C ASN A 104 -14.47 13.02 3.98
N GLY A 105 -13.33 13.00 4.64
CA GLY A 105 -12.06 12.44 4.19
C GLY A 105 -11.15 12.13 5.36
N LEU A 106 -9.90 11.84 5.09
CA LEU A 106 -8.88 11.68 6.12
C LEU A 106 -8.84 12.97 6.98
N PRO A 107 -9.02 12.86 8.32
CA PRO A 107 -8.99 14.03 9.19
C PRO A 107 -7.69 14.82 9.02
N LEU A 108 -7.80 16.16 8.95
CA LEU A 108 -6.65 17.06 8.75
C LEU A 108 -5.70 17.09 9.95
N GLU A 109 -6.14 16.60 11.08
CA GLU A 109 -5.33 16.44 12.29
C GLU A 109 -4.41 15.22 12.24
N GLU A 110 -4.68 14.26 11.34
CA GLU A 110 -3.77 13.14 11.10
C GLU A 110 -2.49 13.62 10.43
N LEU A 111 -1.39 12.90 10.67
CA LEU A 111 -0.11 13.18 10.04
C LEU A 111 0.26 12.03 9.09
N THR A 112 0.46 12.38 7.84
CA THR A 112 0.85 11.45 6.79
C THR A 112 2.38 11.34 6.66
N ILE A 113 2.85 10.33 5.94
CA ILE A 113 4.27 10.20 5.54
C ILE A 113 4.75 11.49 4.85
N ALA A 114 3.93 12.10 3.97
CA ALA A 114 4.31 13.34 3.30
C ALA A 114 4.53 14.49 4.30
N GLU A 115 3.63 14.64 5.28
CA GLU A 115 3.73 15.72 6.27
C GLU A 115 4.91 15.57 7.21
N ILE A 116 5.29 14.36 7.62
CA ILE A 116 6.47 14.17 8.48
C ILE A 116 7.80 14.36 7.73
N LEU A 117 7.81 14.15 6.39
CA LEU A 117 9.00 14.34 5.56
C LEU A 117 9.21 15.80 5.11
N LYS A 118 8.13 16.55 4.92
CA LYS A 118 8.15 17.91 4.39
C LYS A 118 9.04 18.88 5.19
N PRO A 119 9.07 18.88 6.55
CA PRO A 119 9.97 19.73 7.33
C PRO A 119 11.47 19.47 7.09
N LEU A 120 11.82 18.31 6.49
CA LEU A 120 13.18 17.94 6.11
C LEU A 120 13.53 18.36 4.66
N GLY A 121 12.66 19.12 3.99
CA GLY A 121 12.87 19.61 2.64
C GLY A 121 12.55 18.60 1.53
N TYR A 122 11.78 17.56 1.83
CA TYR A 122 11.30 16.64 0.80
C TYR A 122 10.29 17.32 -0.12
N ALA A 123 10.50 17.16 -1.44
CA ALA A 123 9.42 17.35 -2.41
C ALA A 123 8.46 16.15 -2.34
N THR A 124 7.15 16.38 -2.39
CA THR A 124 6.16 15.33 -2.18
C THR A 124 5.14 15.27 -3.30
N ALA A 125 4.86 14.09 -3.83
CA ALA A 125 3.82 13.89 -4.86
C ALA A 125 2.95 12.68 -4.58
N ALA A 126 1.64 12.84 -4.80
CA ALA A 126 0.68 11.76 -4.97
C ALA A 126 0.29 11.68 -6.44
N VAL A 127 0.50 10.52 -7.06
CA VAL A 127 0.12 10.25 -8.44
C VAL A 127 -0.75 9.01 -8.47
N GLY A 128 -1.99 9.12 -8.94
CA GLY A 128 -2.93 8.01 -9.03
C GLY A 128 -4.16 8.13 -8.15
N LYS A 129 -4.71 6.99 -7.71
CA LYS A 129 -5.92 6.90 -6.88
C LYS A 129 -5.65 7.41 -5.45
N TRP A 130 -6.43 8.42 -5.03
CA TRP A 130 -6.36 8.96 -3.66
C TRP A 130 -7.21 8.17 -2.66
N HIS A 131 -8.50 8.18 -2.83
CA HIS A 131 -9.54 7.48 -2.07
C HIS A 131 -9.60 7.80 -0.56
N LEU A 132 -9.11 8.97 -0.16
CA LEU A 132 -9.14 9.45 1.23
C LEU A 132 -9.93 10.76 1.40
N GLY A 133 -10.92 10.99 0.52
CA GLY A 133 -11.78 12.16 0.47
C GLY A 133 -11.57 12.96 -0.80
N HIS A 134 -12.69 13.26 -1.50
CA HIS A 134 -12.69 13.89 -2.83
C HIS A 134 -12.99 15.39 -2.80
N LEU A 135 -13.51 15.90 -1.69
CA LEU A 135 -13.76 17.33 -1.55
C LEU A 135 -12.42 18.11 -1.47
N PRO A 136 -12.35 19.36 -1.97
CA PRO A 136 -11.10 20.12 -2.04
C PRO A 136 -10.29 20.16 -0.74
N LYS A 137 -10.99 20.23 0.40
CA LYS A 137 -10.35 20.25 1.74
C LYS A 137 -9.70 18.92 2.16
N PHE A 138 -9.90 17.82 1.43
CA PHE A 138 -9.35 16.50 1.73
C PHE A 138 -8.42 15.96 0.63
N LEU A 139 -8.23 16.71 -0.46
CA LEU A 139 -7.31 16.31 -1.53
C LEU A 139 -5.86 16.25 -1.03
N PRO A 140 -4.98 15.54 -1.72
CA PRO A 140 -3.59 15.32 -1.31
C PRO A 140 -2.83 16.60 -0.93
N GLY A 141 -3.11 17.74 -1.58
CA GLY A 141 -2.51 19.04 -1.24
C GLY A 141 -2.77 19.50 0.19
N GLN A 142 -3.84 19.03 0.84
CA GLN A 142 -4.16 19.30 2.24
C GLN A 142 -3.57 18.26 3.21
N GLN A 143 -2.91 17.22 2.68
CA GLN A 143 -2.34 16.10 3.41
C GLN A 143 -0.81 15.99 3.17
N GLY A 144 -0.16 17.14 2.95
CA GLY A 144 1.29 17.25 2.86
C GLY A 144 1.91 17.05 1.48
N PHE A 145 1.12 16.79 0.43
CA PHE A 145 1.66 16.63 -0.93
C PHE A 145 1.73 17.96 -1.67
N ASP A 146 2.89 18.24 -2.30
CA ASP A 146 3.11 19.45 -3.12
C ASP A 146 2.50 19.35 -4.51
N TYR A 147 2.28 18.10 -4.98
CA TYR A 147 1.73 17.82 -6.29
C TYR A 147 0.76 16.64 -6.22
N TYR A 148 -0.36 16.76 -6.91
CA TYR A 148 -1.33 15.70 -7.11
C TYR A 148 -1.72 15.56 -8.58
N TYR A 149 -1.78 14.32 -9.08
CA TYR A 149 -2.34 13.98 -10.37
C TYR A 149 -3.03 12.62 -10.29
N GLY A 150 -4.36 12.56 -10.41
CA GLY A 150 -5.04 11.26 -10.27
C GLY A 150 -6.54 11.35 -10.13
N ILE A 151 -7.15 10.22 -9.74
CA ILE A 151 -8.59 10.11 -9.48
C ILE A 151 -8.86 10.14 -7.97
N PRO A 152 -9.91 10.85 -7.51
CA PRO A 152 -10.12 11.09 -6.08
C PRO A 152 -10.78 9.92 -5.33
N TYR A 153 -11.34 8.95 -6.03
CA TYR A 153 -11.98 7.73 -5.52
C TYR A 153 -11.76 6.57 -6.51
N SER A 154 -12.47 5.45 -6.34
CA SER A 154 -12.24 4.26 -7.17
C SER A 154 -12.71 4.49 -8.63
N ASN A 155 -12.04 3.84 -9.55
CA ASN A 155 -12.24 3.99 -11.00
C ASN A 155 -13.56 3.42 -11.51
N ASP A 156 -14.27 2.62 -10.73
CA ASP A 156 -15.58 2.03 -10.98
C ASP A 156 -16.75 2.92 -10.55
N MET A 157 -16.49 4.02 -9.86
CA MET A 157 -17.51 4.88 -9.28
C MET A 157 -18.15 5.82 -10.30
N ASP A 158 -19.28 6.46 -9.89
CA ASP A 158 -20.12 7.28 -10.79
C ASP A 158 -20.60 6.51 -12.03
N SER A 159 -20.87 5.21 -11.91
CA SER A 159 -21.41 4.38 -12.98
C SER A 159 -22.89 4.03 -12.76
N ASP A 160 -23.66 4.08 -13.82
CA ASP A 160 -25.00 3.53 -13.94
C ASP A 160 -25.02 2.13 -14.61
N LYS A 161 -23.85 1.60 -15.00
CA LYS A 161 -23.64 0.36 -15.75
C LYS A 161 -22.97 -0.76 -14.94
N TRP A 162 -22.94 -0.63 -13.62
CA TRP A 162 -22.29 -1.59 -12.74
C TRP A 162 -22.78 -3.04 -12.90
N GLY A 163 -24.11 -3.23 -12.98
CA GLY A 163 -24.68 -4.56 -13.15
C GLY A 163 -24.29 -5.20 -14.48
N GLU A 164 -24.24 -4.42 -15.56
CA GLU A 164 -23.78 -4.87 -16.86
C GLU A 164 -22.31 -5.31 -16.83
N TYR A 165 -21.45 -4.54 -16.17
CA TYR A 165 -20.03 -4.93 -16.00
C TYR A 165 -19.88 -6.24 -15.23
N LEU A 166 -20.64 -6.42 -14.15
CA LEU A 166 -20.57 -7.64 -13.34
C LEU A 166 -20.93 -8.89 -14.17
N GLU A 167 -21.93 -8.81 -15.02
CA GLU A 167 -22.32 -9.91 -15.91
C GLU A 167 -21.25 -10.21 -16.96
N GLN A 168 -20.67 -9.17 -17.56
CA GLN A 168 -19.68 -9.29 -18.63
C GLN A 168 -18.28 -9.70 -18.12
N SER A 169 -17.98 -9.52 -16.84
CA SER A 169 -16.65 -9.85 -16.25
C SER A 169 -16.36 -11.36 -16.21
N GLU A 170 -17.26 -12.21 -16.65
CA GLU A 170 -17.00 -13.63 -16.94
C GLU A 170 -16.17 -13.83 -18.21
N ASP A 171 -16.26 -12.92 -19.18
CA ASP A 171 -15.40 -12.91 -20.36
C ASP A 171 -14.02 -12.32 -19.98
N PRO A 172 -12.93 -13.09 -20.06
CA PRO A 172 -11.60 -12.63 -19.66
C PRO A 172 -11.07 -11.46 -20.50
N ASP A 173 -11.64 -11.20 -21.67
CA ASP A 173 -11.22 -10.16 -22.60
C ASP A 173 -12.24 -9.01 -22.69
N TYR A 174 -13.29 -9.04 -21.86
CA TYR A 174 -14.28 -7.97 -21.86
C TYR A 174 -13.64 -6.62 -21.49
N PHE A 175 -13.76 -5.68 -22.41
CA PHE A 175 -13.20 -4.33 -22.29
C PHE A 175 -14.34 -3.29 -22.25
N SER A 176 -14.54 -2.70 -21.09
CA SER A 176 -15.63 -1.76 -20.86
C SER A 176 -15.39 -0.42 -21.57
N ASN A 177 -16.45 0.38 -21.68
CA ASN A 177 -16.37 1.76 -22.19
C ASN A 177 -16.06 2.71 -21.01
N THR A 178 -14.99 3.48 -21.11
CA THR A 178 -14.60 4.45 -20.08
C THR A 178 -15.69 5.48 -19.77
N LYS A 179 -16.54 5.81 -20.76
CA LYS A 179 -17.65 6.74 -20.60
C LYS A 179 -18.76 6.26 -19.66
N PHE A 180 -18.79 4.97 -19.34
CA PHE A 180 -19.72 4.42 -18.35
C PHE A 180 -19.37 4.79 -16.92
N PHE A 181 -18.16 5.29 -16.67
CA PHE A 181 -17.64 5.64 -15.37
C PHE A 181 -17.23 7.11 -15.36
N ASN A 182 -18.09 7.97 -14.81
CA ASN A 182 -17.92 9.43 -14.84
C ASN A 182 -16.89 9.94 -13.80
N VAL A 183 -15.76 9.25 -13.68
CA VAL A 183 -14.69 9.54 -12.72
C VAL A 183 -13.87 10.74 -13.20
N PRO A 184 -13.64 11.78 -12.36
CA PRO A 184 -12.81 12.90 -12.76
C PRO A 184 -11.32 12.56 -12.65
N LEU A 185 -10.51 13.09 -13.58
CA LEU A 185 -9.09 13.21 -13.44
C LEU A 185 -8.76 14.61 -12.92
N ILE A 186 -7.95 14.67 -11.88
CA ILE A 186 -7.61 15.90 -11.16
C ILE A 186 -6.12 16.16 -11.27
N GLU A 187 -5.73 17.42 -11.48
CA GLU A 187 -4.37 17.88 -11.28
C GLU A 187 -4.37 18.97 -10.20
N ASN A 188 -3.70 18.71 -9.08
CA ASN A 188 -3.75 19.49 -7.84
C ASN A 188 -5.18 19.61 -7.27
N ALA A 189 -5.91 20.69 -7.56
CA ALA A 189 -7.30 20.88 -7.13
C ALA A 189 -8.28 20.98 -8.31
N ASP A 190 -7.78 20.99 -9.54
CA ASP A 190 -8.58 21.23 -10.75
C ASP A 190 -8.96 19.92 -11.44
N ILE A 191 -10.23 19.79 -11.79
CA ILE A 191 -10.69 18.71 -12.67
C ILE A 191 -10.26 19.06 -14.09
N ILE A 192 -9.33 18.28 -14.64
CA ILE A 192 -8.77 18.49 -15.98
C ILE A 192 -9.45 17.64 -17.05
N GLU A 193 -10.16 16.59 -16.64
CA GLU A 193 -10.87 15.68 -17.55
C GLU A 193 -12.01 14.98 -16.80
N ARG A 194 -13.19 14.81 -17.43
CA ARG A 194 -14.32 14.06 -16.86
C ARG A 194 -15.29 13.63 -17.96
N PRO A 195 -15.57 12.32 -18.14
CA PRO A 195 -14.89 11.20 -17.49
C PRO A 195 -13.43 11.10 -17.91
N ALA A 196 -12.58 10.60 -17.01
CA ALA A 196 -11.19 10.29 -17.32
C ALA A 196 -11.09 9.18 -18.37
N ASP A 197 -10.21 9.34 -19.35
CA ASP A 197 -9.85 8.23 -20.24
C ASP A 197 -8.96 7.23 -19.50
N GLN A 198 -9.62 6.22 -18.93
CA GLN A 198 -8.94 5.20 -18.12
C GLN A 198 -8.05 4.26 -18.94
N THR A 199 -8.20 4.21 -20.28
CA THR A 199 -7.33 3.42 -21.14
C THR A 199 -5.90 3.95 -21.18
N THR A 200 -5.69 5.21 -20.80
CA THR A 200 -4.37 5.86 -20.78
C THR A 200 -3.86 6.14 -19.38
N ILE A 201 -4.63 5.78 -18.36
CA ILE A 201 -4.39 6.30 -16.99
C ILE A 201 -3.09 5.77 -16.38
N THR A 202 -2.76 4.47 -16.54
CA THR A 202 -1.53 3.86 -16.05
C THR A 202 -0.30 4.51 -16.71
N LYS A 203 -0.35 4.71 -18.02
CA LYS A 203 0.70 5.41 -18.77
C LYS A 203 0.89 6.83 -18.29
N ARG A 204 -0.20 7.61 -18.16
CA ARG A 204 -0.14 9.01 -17.69
C ARG A 204 0.39 9.12 -16.25
N TYR A 205 0.01 8.21 -15.36
CA TYR A 205 0.57 8.17 -14.01
C TYR A 205 2.08 7.91 -14.04
N THR A 206 2.53 6.98 -14.87
CA THR A 206 3.95 6.67 -15.07
C THR A 206 4.72 7.88 -15.56
N GLU A 207 4.21 8.57 -16.60
CA GLU A 207 4.83 9.77 -17.15
C GLU A 207 4.95 10.90 -16.12
N LYS A 208 3.90 11.13 -15.31
CA LYS A 208 3.91 12.13 -14.22
C LYS A 208 4.88 11.75 -13.10
N ALA A 209 4.96 10.46 -12.75
CA ALA A 209 5.93 9.95 -11.77
C ALA A 209 7.37 10.17 -12.24
N VAL A 210 7.68 9.82 -13.48
CA VAL A 210 9.01 10.04 -14.09
C VAL A 210 9.35 11.54 -14.14
N GLN A 211 8.42 12.39 -14.60
CA GLN A 211 8.59 13.84 -14.63
C GLN A 211 8.86 14.41 -13.22
N PHE A 212 8.16 13.92 -12.20
CA PHE A 212 8.38 14.34 -10.82
C PHE A 212 9.78 13.96 -10.32
N ILE A 213 10.25 12.75 -10.59
CA ILE A 213 11.61 12.28 -10.26
C ILE A 213 12.66 13.16 -10.93
N GLU A 214 12.54 13.39 -12.25
CA GLU A 214 13.49 14.20 -13.01
C GLU A 214 13.55 15.66 -12.53
N LYS A 215 12.39 16.26 -12.21
CA LYS A 215 12.28 17.61 -11.69
C LYS A 215 12.93 17.78 -10.31
N ASN A 216 12.85 16.78 -9.46
CA ASN A 216 13.26 16.87 -8.05
C ASN A 216 14.58 16.13 -7.74
N LYS A 217 15.36 15.74 -8.75
CA LYS A 217 16.61 14.95 -8.58
C LYS A 217 17.70 15.62 -7.74
N ALA A 218 17.60 16.93 -7.48
CA ALA A 218 18.57 17.69 -6.70
C ALA A 218 18.26 17.73 -5.19
N GLN A 219 17.06 17.31 -4.77
CA GLN A 219 16.58 17.32 -3.39
C GLN A 219 15.94 16.00 -3.04
N PRO A 220 15.78 15.63 -1.75
CA PRO A 220 15.06 14.44 -1.38
C PRO A 220 13.60 14.55 -1.77
N PHE A 221 12.97 13.40 -2.12
CA PHE A 221 11.55 13.36 -2.48
C PHE A 221 10.84 12.11 -1.95
N PHE A 222 9.53 12.27 -1.79
CA PHE A 222 8.58 11.19 -1.55
C PHE A 222 7.55 11.15 -2.68
N LEU A 223 7.48 10.02 -3.38
CA LEU A 223 6.50 9.75 -4.44
C LEU A 223 5.57 8.62 -4.00
N TYR A 224 4.28 8.92 -3.86
CA TYR A 224 3.21 7.95 -3.69
C TYR A 224 2.56 7.71 -5.06
N LEU A 225 3.00 6.67 -5.77
CA LEU A 225 2.46 6.24 -7.07
C LEU A 225 1.40 5.17 -6.83
N ALA A 226 0.15 5.60 -6.72
CA ALA A 226 -1.00 4.76 -6.40
C ALA A 226 -1.78 4.40 -7.65
N HIS A 227 -1.42 3.31 -8.32
CA HIS A 227 -2.14 2.82 -9.48
C HIS A 227 -3.61 2.55 -9.17
N SER A 228 -4.50 2.85 -10.13
CA SER A 228 -5.93 2.51 -10.05
C SER A 228 -6.20 1.08 -10.50
N MET A 229 -5.22 0.45 -11.14
CA MET A 229 -5.25 -0.93 -11.63
C MET A 229 -4.49 -1.85 -10.64
N PRO A 230 -4.83 -3.15 -10.62
CA PRO A 230 -5.81 -3.87 -11.43
C PRO A 230 -7.24 -3.86 -10.90
N HIS A 231 -7.70 -2.84 -10.16
CA HIS A 231 -9.11 -2.73 -9.74
C HIS A 231 -10.02 -2.67 -10.96
N ILE A 232 -11.15 -3.34 -10.88
CA ILE A 232 -12.17 -3.33 -11.94
C ILE A 232 -12.88 -1.95 -12.02
N PRO A 233 -13.39 -1.56 -13.18
CA PRO A 233 -13.26 -2.19 -14.50
C PRO A 233 -11.81 -2.12 -15.00
N LEU A 234 -11.38 -3.19 -15.66
CA LEU A 234 -10.01 -3.28 -16.18
C LEU A 234 -9.85 -2.39 -17.41
N PHE A 235 -8.82 -1.55 -17.39
CA PHE A 235 -8.40 -0.74 -18.53
C PHE A 235 -6.88 -0.85 -18.70
N VAL A 236 -6.46 -0.83 -19.94
CA VAL A 236 -5.05 -0.95 -20.33
C VAL A 236 -4.84 -0.10 -21.59
N SER A 237 -3.62 0.40 -21.79
CA SER A 237 -3.28 1.15 -23.00
C SER A 237 -3.29 0.26 -24.24
N GLU A 238 -3.50 0.89 -25.41
CA GLU A 238 -3.51 0.18 -26.70
C GLU A 238 -2.25 -0.64 -26.93
N GLU A 239 -1.10 -0.16 -26.45
CA GLU A 239 0.19 -0.83 -26.57
C GLU A 239 0.24 -2.17 -25.81
N PHE A 240 -0.51 -2.31 -24.71
CA PHE A 240 -0.54 -3.52 -23.89
C PHE A 240 -1.76 -4.40 -24.16
N ARG A 241 -2.81 -3.88 -24.78
CA ARG A 241 -4.05 -4.62 -25.04
C ARG A 241 -3.81 -5.83 -25.96
N GLY A 242 -4.11 -7.03 -25.45
CA GLY A 242 -3.91 -8.31 -26.16
C GLY A 242 -2.46 -8.73 -26.29
N ARG A 243 -1.52 -8.05 -25.62
CA ARG A 243 -0.08 -8.34 -25.71
C ARG A 243 0.28 -9.67 -25.07
N SER A 244 -0.28 -9.98 -23.91
CA SER A 244 -0.03 -11.22 -23.18
C SER A 244 -0.58 -12.47 -23.91
N LYS A 245 -1.60 -12.28 -24.77
CA LYS A 245 -2.37 -13.38 -25.42
C LYS A 245 -3.02 -14.33 -24.40
N THR A 246 -3.20 -13.89 -23.17
CA THR A 246 -3.75 -14.70 -22.07
C THR A 246 -5.11 -14.13 -21.63
N SER A 247 -5.15 -12.90 -21.12
CA SER A 247 -6.39 -12.19 -20.72
C SER A 247 -6.11 -10.72 -20.52
N LEU A 248 -7.16 -9.91 -20.46
CA LEU A 248 -7.07 -8.48 -20.15
C LEU A 248 -6.43 -8.24 -18.78
N TYR A 249 -6.68 -9.08 -17.77
CA TYR A 249 -6.06 -8.95 -16.45
C TYR A 249 -4.53 -9.07 -16.53
N VAL A 250 -4.03 -10.01 -17.30
CA VAL A 250 -2.57 -10.19 -17.52
C VAL A 250 -1.97 -8.97 -18.20
N ASP A 251 -2.62 -8.46 -19.25
CA ASP A 251 -2.17 -7.24 -19.96
C ASP A 251 -2.05 -6.04 -18.99
N VAL A 252 -3.01 -5.88 -18.08
CA VAL A 252 -3.02 -4.82 -17.05
C VAL A 252 -1.85 -4.96 -16.07
N ILE A 253 -1.57 -6.19 -15.60
CA ILE A 253 -0.42 -6.42 -14.69
C ILE A 253 0.91 -6.17 -15.41
N GLU A 254 1.03 -6.57 -16.68
CA GLU A 254 2.24 -6.32 -17.47
C GLU A 254 2.44 -4.81 -17.76
N GLU A 255 1.36 -4.02 -17.88
CA GLU A 255 1.47 -2.55 -17.98
C GLU A 255 1.91 -1.93 -16.64
N ILE A 256 1.45 -2.46 -15.50
CA ILE A 256 1.94 -2.03 -14.17
C ILE A 256 3.43 -2.37 -14.03
N ASP A 257 3.86 -3.55 -14.44
CA ASP A 257 5.29 -3.93 -14.42
C ASP A 257 6.14 -3.00 -15.30
N TRP A 258 5.64 -2.66 -16.50
CA TRP A 258 6.29 -1.66 -17.35
C TRP A 258 6.40 -0.30 -16.63
N SER A 259 5.37 0.15 -15.96
CA SER A 259 5.38 1.40 -15.17
C SER A 259 6.47 1.37 -14.09
N VAL A 260 6.57 0.26 -13.35
CA VAL A 260 7.67 0.06 -12.39
C VAL A 260 9.01 0.18 -13.10
N GLY A 261 9.18 -0.49 -14.25
CA GLY A 261 10.41 -0.40 -15.05
C GLY A 261 10.80 1.01 -15.44
N GLU A 262 9.84 1.86 -15.85
CA GLU A 262 10.10 3.27 -16.20
C GLU A 262 10.52 4.10 -14.98
N VAL A 263 9.93 3.86 -13.81
CA VAL A 263 10.34 4.49 -12.55
C VAL A 263 11.78 4.09 -12.19
N LEU A 264 12.13 2.81 -12.24
CA LEU A 264 13.48 2.33 -11.95
C LEU A 264 14.51 2.91 -12.92
N LYS A 265 14.20 2.95 -14.23
CA LYS A 265 15.04 3.57 -15.26
C LYS A 265 15.26 5.07 -15.01
N ALA A 266 14.21 5.78 -14.56
CA ALA A 266 14.34 7.21 -14.24
C ALA A 266 15.27 7.43 -13.05
N LEU A 267 15.21 6.59 -12.03
CA LEU A 267 16.11 6.64 -10.88
C LEU A 267 17.57 6.35 -11.30
N GLU A 268 17.81 5.30 -12.06
CA GLU A 268 19.13 4.89 -12.56
C GLU A 268 19.75 5.96 -13.47
N LYS A 269 18.99 6.48 -14.45
CA LYS A 269 19.42 7.53 -15.38
C LYS A 269 19.88 8.81 -14.65
N ASN A 270 19.27 9.10 -13.51
CA ASN A 270 19.61 10.28 -12.70
C ASN A 270 20.57 9.98 -11.55
N ASN A 271 21.15 8.77 -11.45
CA ASN A 271 22.03 8.31 -10.37
C ASN A 271 21.38 8.43 -8.97
N LEU A 272 20.11 8.14 -8.87
CA LEU A 272 19.32 8.19 -7.64
C LEU A 272 19.05 6.80 -7.06
N ASP A 273 19.29 5.74 -7.82
CA ASP A 273 19.02 4.33 -7.46
C ASP A 273 19.66 3.92 -6.13
N LYS A 274 20.90 4.35 -5.88
CA LYS A 274 21.63 4.05 -4.64
C LYS A 274 21.18 4.83 -3.40
N ASN A 275 20.37 5.88 -3.60
CA ASN A 275 19.85 6.71 -2.52
C ASN A 275 18.31 6.77 -2.53
N THR A 276 17.67 5.73 -3.03
CA THR A 276 16.20 5.63 -3.09
C THR A 276 15.76 4.27 -2.58
N VAL A 277 14.72 4.27 -1.73
CA VAL A 277 13.96 3.06 -1.38
C VAL A 277 12.67 3.06 -2.19
N VAL A 278 12.49 2.03 -3.02
CA VAL A 278 11.26 1.78 -3.77
C VAL A 278 10.51 0.62 -3.11
N VAL A 279 9.26 0.83 -2.77
CA VAL A 279 8.35 -0.19 -2.24
C VAL A 279 7.29 -0.48 -3.28
N PHE A 280 7.13 -1.74 -3.68
CA PHE A 280 6.02 -2.22 -4.49
C PHE A 280 5.10 -3.06 -3.61
N THR A 281 3.79 -2.76 -3.57
CA THR A 281 2.79 -3.52 -2.81
C THR A 281 1.37 -3.20 -3.26
N SER A 282 0.35 -3.79 -2.59
CA SER A 282 -1.08 -3.61 -2.86
C SER A 282 -1.82 -3.06 -1.65
N ASP A 283 -3.00 -2.47 -1.87
CA ASP A 283 -3.85 -1.96 -0.79
C ASP A 283 -4.73 -3.04 -0.12
N ASN A 284 -5.02 -4.11 -0.81
CA ASN A 284 -5.68 -5.31 -0.28
C ASN A 284 -5.49 -6.47 -1.26
N GLY A 285 -5.99 -7.64 -0.91
CA GLY A 285 -6.00 -8.81 -1.78
C GLY A 285 -6.96 -8.69 -2.96
N PRO A 286 -6.99 -9.69 -3.85
CA PRO A 286 -7.72 -9.68 -5.12
C PRO A 286 -9.24 -9.71 -4.91
N TRP A 287 -10.00 -9.09 -5.81
CA TRP A 287 -11.47 -9.08 -5.73
C TRP A 287 -12.09 -10.27 -6.48
N LEU A 288 -12.06 -11.42 -5.84
CA LEU A 288 -12.43 -12.72 -6.43
C LEU A 288 -13.87 -12.81 -6.98
N LEU A 289 -14.77 -11.90 -6.60
CA LEU A 289 -16.12 -11.80 -7.17
C LEU A 289 -16.08 -11.64 -8.69
N PHE A 290 -15.07 -10.95 -9.22
CA PHE A 290 -14.92 -10.65 -10.65
C PHE A 290 -14.16 -11.72 -11.42
N LYS A 291 -14.05 -12.93 -10.86
CA LYS A 291 -13.57 -14.14 -11.56
C LYS A 291 -12.24 -13.89 -12.33
N THR A 292 -12.31 -13.91 -13.67
CA THR A 292 -11.14 -13.70 -14.55
C THR A 292 -10.57 -12.28 -14.49
N HIS A 293 -11.35 -11.29 -14.02
CA HIS A 293 -10.91 -9.92 -13.80
C HIS A 293 -10.48 -9.65 -12.36
N GLY A 294 -10.64 -10.62 -11.45
CA GLY A 294 -10.48 -10.42 -10.01
C GLY A 294 -9.09 -10.73 -9.46
N GLY A 295 -8.20 -11.32 -10.27
CA GLY A 295 -6.86 -11.72 -9.81
C GLY A 295 -6.83 -13.00 -8.99
N SER A 296 -5.70 -13.26 -8.32
CA SER A 296 -5.43 -14.47 -7.58
C SER A 296 -4.69 -14.24 -6.26
N ALA A 297 -5.24 -14.77 -5.16
CA ALA A 297 -4.54 -14.80 -3.88
C ALA A 297 -3.44 -15.90 -3.80
N GLY A 298 -3.22 -16.66 -4.87
CA GLY A 298 -2.29 -17.78 -4.87
C GLY A 298 -2.69 -18.85 -3.84
N PRO A 299 -1.79 -19.24 -2.92
CA PRO A 299 -2.09 -20.26 -1.91
C PRO A 299 -2.94 -19.74 -0.73
N LEU A 300 -3.20 -18.44 -0.66
CA LEU A 300 -3.89 -17.82 0.47
C LEU A 300 -5.40 -17.99 0.35
N ARG A 301 -6.10 -18.07 1.50
CA ARG A 301 -7.56 -18.19 1.53
C ARG A 301 -8.23 -16.85 1.26
N ALA A 302 -9.28 -16.85 0.42
CA ALA A 302 -10.16 -15.73 0.15
C ALA A 302 -9.45 -14.53 -0.52
N GLY A 303 -9.99 -13.31 -0.36
CA GLY A 303 -9.49 -12.10 -0.98
C GLY A 303 -10.11 -10.85 -0.36
N LYS A 304 -10.21 -9.76 -1.14
CA LYS A 304 -10.73 -8.45 -0.76
C LYS A 304 -11.99 -8.55 0.09
N GLY A 305 -12.04 -7.74 1.15
CA GLY A 305 -13.19 -7.67 2.08
C GLY A 305 -13.19 -8.76 3.15
N THR A 306 -12.16 -9.61 3.23
CA THR A 306 -12.04 -10.66 4.25
C THR A 306 -10.78 -10.50 5.10
N THR A 307 -10.81 -11.05 6.30
CA THR A 307 -9.67 -11.08 7.22
C THR A 307 -8.88 -12.40 7.16
N PHE A 308 -9.17 -13.27 6.18
CA PHE A 308 -8.30 -14.37 5.82
C PHE A 308 -7.01 -13.86 5.19
N GLU A 309 -5.98 -14.70 5.12
CA GLU A 309 -4.67 -14.28 4.60
C GLU A 309 -4.79 -13.65 3.21
N GLY A 310 -5.62 -14.20 2.30
CA GLY A 310 -5.79 -13.65 0.95
C GLY A 310 -6.41 -12.25 0.88
N GLY A 311 -7.05 -11.77 1.97
CA GLY A 311 -7.61 -10.41 2.01
C GLY A 311 -6.62 -9.33 2.45
N GLN A 312 -5.71 -9.65 3.38
CA GLN A 312 -4.82 -8.66 4.00
C GLN A 312 -3.31 -8.96 3.85
N ARG A 313 -2.91 -10.14 3.41
CA ARG A 313 -1.53 -10.46 3.07
C ARG A 313 -1.30 -10.19 1.59
N VAL A 314 -0.38 -9.26 1.29
CA VAL A 314 -0.15 -8.73 -0.05
C VAL A 314 1.28 -8.97 -0.51
N PRO A 315 1.53 -9.07 -1.84
CA PRO A 315 2.88 -9.18 -2.35
C PRO A 315 3.62 -7.87 -2.08
N THR A 316 4.82 -7.96 -1.51
CA THR A 316 5.60 -6.76 -1.19
C THR A 316 7.07 -6.96 -1.51
N VAL A 317 7.63 -5.97 -2.19
CA VAL A 317 9.04 -5.92 -2.55
C VAL A 317 9.62 -4.56 -2.18
N PHE A 318 10.76 -4.56 -1.50
CA PHE A 318 11.58 -3.37 -1.26
C PHE A 318 12.82 -3.42 -2.14
N TRP A 319 13.12 -2.34 -2.83
CA TRP A 319 14.30 -2.20 -3.68
C TRP A 319 15.04 -0.90 -3.36
N GLY A 320 16.37 -0.94 -3.43
CA GLY A 320 17.23 0.21 -3.20
C GLY A 320 18.68 -0.25 -3.03
N PRO A 321 19.45 -0.40 -4.15
CA PRO A 321 20.76 -1.09 -4.15
C PRO A 321 21.81 -0.52 -3.21
N GLY A 322 21.64 0.72 -2.74
CA GLY A 322 22.56 1.35 -1.76
C GLY A 322 22.07 1.29 -0.31
N ILE A 323 20.81 0.86 -0.08
CA ILE A 323 20.15 0.93 1.23
C ILE A 323 19.59 -0.44 1.64
N VAL A 324 18.91 -1.12 0.71
CA VAL A 324 18.19 -2.38 0.97
C VAL A 324 19.11 -3.57 0.74
N SER A 325 19.35 -4.37 1.76
CA SER A 325 20.14 -5.61 1.66
C SER A 325 19.30 -6.72 1.00
N PRO A 326 19.74 -7.33 -0.12
CA PRO A 326 18.94 -8.33 -0.84
C PRO A 326 18.61 -9.58 -0.01
N GLY A 327 17.40 -10.13 -0.18
CA GLY A 327 16.99 -11.38 0.46
C GLY A 327 15.48 -11.64 0.44
N VAL A 328 15.11 -12.84 0.85
CA VAL A 328 13.71 -13.20 1.14
C VAL A 328 13.47 -13.02 2.64
N ILE A 329 12.45 -12.26 2.99
CA ILE A 329 12.06 -11.98 4.36
C ILE A 329 10.75 -12.73 4.64
N ASP A 330 10.81 -13.68 5.55
CA ASP A 330 9.68 -14.51 6.01
C ASP A 330 9.08 -14.01 7.33
N GLN A 331 9.57 -12.90 7.85
CA GLN A 331 9.07 -12.23 9.04
C GLN A 331 7.90 -11.30 8.70
N MET A 332 7.11 -10.94 9.71
CA MET A 332 5.99 -10.03 9.52
C MET A 332 6.45 -8.59 9.28
N GLY A 333 5.76 -7.93 8.34
CA GLY A 333 5.75 -6.49 8.14
C GLY A 333 4.34 -6.05 7.78
N ALA A 334 4.09 -4.75 7.79
CA ALA A 334 2.81 -4.18 7.38
C ALA A 334 2.98 -2.82 6.71
N THR A 335 2.00 -2.41 5.91
CA THR A 335 1.98 -1.04 5.34
C THR A 335 1.99 0.04 6.42
N LEU A 336 1.48 -0.24 7.62
CA LEU A 336 1.60 0.61 8.81
C LEU A 336 3.05 0.95 9.16
N ASP A 337 3.99 0.07 8.83
CA ASP A 337 5.40 0.19 9.19
C ASP A 337 6.16 1.18 8.30
N LEU A 338 5.58 1.59 7.17
CA LEU A 338 6.24 2.51 6.23
C LEU A 338 6.50 3.88 6.86
N LEU A 339 5.53 4.43 7.60
CA LEU A 339 5.71 5.74 8.25
C LEU A 339 6.89 5.75 9.24
N PRO A 340 6.97 4.87 10.26
CA PRO A 340 8.10 4.87 11.19
C PRO A 340 9.41 4.45 10.52
N THR A 341 9.38 3.60 9.49
CA THR A 341 10.58 3.20 8.74
C THR A 341 11.14 4.38 7.94
N PHE A 342 10.31 5.13 7.22
CA PHE A 342 10.76 6.30 6.47
C PHE A 342 11.20 7.43 7.40
N ALA A 343 10.54 7.60 8.55
CA ALA A 343 10.98 8.51 9.58
C ALA A 343 12.39 8.15 10.10
N SER A 344 12.64 6.88 10.40
CA SER A 344 13.96 6.41 10.87
C SER A 344 15.05 6.62 9.82
N LEU A 345 14.78 6.26 8.55
CA LEU A 345 15.76 6.40 7.45
C LEU A 345 16.05 7.85 7.08
N SER A 346 15.08 8.76 7.24
CA SER A 346 15.24 10.18 6.89
C SER A 346 15.65 11.07 8.07
N GLY A 347 15.51 10.59 9.30
CA GLY A 347 15.66 11.40 10.51
C GLY A 347 14.43 12.25 10.83
N ALA A 348 13.27 11.98 10.21
CA ALA A 348 12.00 12.64 10.53
C ALA A 348 11.53 12.27 11.94
N LYS A 349 10.79 13.18 12.56
CA LYS A 349 10.20 12.94 13.87
C LYS A 349 8.85 12.26 13.75
N ILE A 350 8.67 11.16 14.46
CA ILE A 350 7.37 10.51 14.60
C ILE A 350 6.53 11.34 15.60
N PRO A 351 5.23 11.56 15.34
CA PRO A 351 4.33 12.20 16.30
C PRO A 351 4.31 11.47 17.63
N THR A 352 4.33 12.21 18.75
CA THR A 352 4.27 11.66 20.11
C THR A 352 2.94 11.94 20.82
N ASP A 353 2.08 12.74 20.20
CA ASP A 353 0.75 13.13 20.67
C ASP A 353 -0.34 12.08 20.37
N ARG A 354 0.03 11.08 19.59
CA ARG A 354 -0.86 9.99 19.14
C ARG A 354 -0.12 8.67 19.05
N LYS A 355 -0.86 7.57 19.14
CA LYS A 355 -0.28 6.24 18.98
C LYS A 355 -0.05 5.92 17.51
N ILE A 356 1.17 5.54 17.16
CA ILE A 356 1.54 4.93 15.88
C ILE A 356 1.55 3.41 16.08
N ASP A 357 0.86 2.66 15.21
CA ASP A 357 0.78 1.19 15.26
C ASP A 357 1.84 0.52 14.39
N GLY A 358 2.53 1.30 13.57
CA GLY A 358 3.66 0.86 12.76
C GLY A 358 4.93 0.62 13.58
N TYR A 359 5.79 -0.27 13.10
CA TYR A 359 7.11 -0.58 13.63
C TYR A 359 8.19 -0.13 12.65
N ASP A 360 9.34 0.29 13.15
CA ASP A 360 10.49 0.62 12.32
C ASP A 360 11.15 -0.64 11.75
N LEU A 361 11.14 -0.78 10.42
CA LEU A 361 11.77 -1.87 9.67
C LEU A 361 13.16 -1.48 9.11
N SER A 362 13.67 -0.28 9.41
CA SER A 362 14.91 0.23 8.81
C SER A 362 16.09 -0.73 9.00
N LYS A 363 16.21 -1.35 10.17
CA LYS A 363 17.27 -2.35 10.45
C LYS A 363 17.07 -3.67 9.69
N VAL A 364 15.81 -4.07 9.42
CA VAL A 364 15.53 -5.24 8.58
C VAL A 364 15.97 -4.95 7.14
N LEU A 365 15.66 -3.77 6.64
CA LEU A 365 16.03 -3.35 5.29
C LEU A 365 17.54 -3.23 5.11
N THR A 366 18.23 -2.59 6.04
CA THR A 366 19.66 -2.25 5.89
C THR A 366 20.62 -3.33 6.40
N GLN A 367 20.25 -4.07 7.44
CA GLN A 367 21.16 -4.96 8.19
C GLN A 367 20.67 -6.41 8.29
N LYS A 368 19.53 -6.75 7.69
CA LYS A 368 18.87 -8.08 7.81
C LYS A 368 18.61 -8.48 9.27
N SER A 369 18.33 -7.53 10.15
CA SER A 369 17.96 -7.83 11.53
C SER A 369 16.56 -8.45 11.60
N GLU A 370 16.16 -8.93 12.76
CA GLU A 370 14.78 -9.38 12.96
C GLU A 370 13.79 -8.21 12.94
N SER A 371 12.60 -8.46 12.38
CA SER A 371 11.47 -7.52 12.44
C SER A 371 10.97 -7.36 13.87
N SER A 372 10.73 -6.13 14.26
CA SER A 372 10.10 -5.80 15.55
C SER A 372 8.61 -6.14 15.58
N ARG A 373 7.98 -6.36 14.42
CA ARG A 373 6.58 -6.77 14.34
C ARG A 373 6.44 -8.26 14.59
N LYS A 374 5.84 -8.61 15.74
CA LYS A 374 5.63 -10.00 16.17
C LYS A 374 4.14 -10.36 16.25
N GLU A 375 3.25 -9.42 15.93
CA GLU A 375 1.80 -9.60 16.00
C GLU A 375 1.07 -8.70 15.00
N PHE A 376 -0.15 -9.11 14.60
CA PHE A 376 -1.01 -8.34 13.71
C PHE A 376 -2.48 -8.51 14.09
N PHE A 377 -3.25 -7.40 14.05
CA PHE A 377 -4.68 -7.34 14.33
C PHE A 377 -5.44 -7.14 13.02
N TYR A 378 -6.34 -8.06 12.72
CA TYR A 378 -7.12 -8.06 11.49
C TYR A 378 -8.43 -7.32 11.70
N TRP A 379 -8.45 -6.07 11.30
CA TRP A 379 -9.63 -5.23 11.28
C TRP A 379 -10.31 -5.32 9.91
N ALA A 380 -11.64 -5.30 9.92
CA ALA A 380 -12.45 -5.08 8.74
C ALA A 380 -13.77 -4.41 9.15
N PHE A 381 -14.18 -3.37 8.43
CA PHE A 381 -15.47 -2.70 8.61
C PHE A 381 -15.73 -2.21 10.06
N ALA A 382 -14.71 -1.63 10.67
CA ALA A 382 -14.69 -1.17 12.05
C ALA A 382 -14.82 -2.28 13.12
N GLU A 383 -14.65 -3.53 12.77
CA GLU A 383 -14.69 -4.67 13.68
C GLU A 383 -13.37 -5.43 13.70
N LEU A 384 -12.94 -5.87 14.89
CA LEU A 384 -11.78 -6.75 15.04
C LEU A 384 -12.22 -8.19 14.83
N HIS A 385 -11.73 -8.84 13.77
CA HIS A 385 -12.13 -10.17 13.36
C HIS A 385 -11.16 -11.24 13.81
N ALA A 386 -9.86 -10.96 13.72
CA ALA A 386 -8.82 -11.94 13.98
C ALA A 386 -7.56 -11.27 14.55
N TYR A 387 -6.71 -12.10 15.12
CA TYR A 387 -5.38 -11.73 15.60
C TYR A 387 -4.38 -12.85 15.30
N ARG A 388 -3.17 -12.49 14.91
CA ARG A 388 -2.06 -13.44 14.81
C ARG A 388 -0.84 -13.00 15.60
N ASN A 389 -0.10 -14.00 16.08
CA ASN A 389 1.31 -13.86 16.43
C ASN A 389 2.19 -14.44 15.28
N GLU A 390 3.46 -14.72 15.54
CA GLU A 390 4.37 -15.28 14.53
C GLU A 390 3.94 -16.64 13.99
N GLN A 391 3.18 -17.45 14.73
CA GLN A 391 2.80 -18.81 14.36
C GLN A 391 1.30 -18.98 14.18
N TYR A 392 0.50 -18.53 15.13
CA TYR A 392 -0.92 -18.84 15.21
C TYR A 392 -1.79 -17.64 14.88
N LYS A 393 -2.92 -17.89 14.23
CA LYS A 393 -3.98 -16.91 13.98
C LYS A 393 -5.30 -17.41 14.54
N VAL A 394 -5.97 -16.59 15.35
CA VAL A 394 -7.30 -16.85 15.90
C VAL A 394 -8.31 -15.95 15.22
N HIS A 395 -9.44 -16.52 14.80
CA HIS A 395 -10.61 -15.81 14.31
C HIS A 395 -11.75 -15.88 15.34
N ILE A 396 -12.48 -14.77 15.50
CA ILE A 396 -13.74 -14.67 16.26
C ILE A 396 -14.90 -14.26 15.35
N LYS A 397 -14.59 -13.70 14.20
CA LYS A 397 -15.53 -13.25 13.18
C LYS A 397 -15.01 -13.59 11.79
N GLN A 398 -15.92 -13.82 10.86
CA GLN A 398 -15.59 -14.08 9.47
C GLN A 398 -16.55 -13.34 8.52
N ARG A 399 -16.13 -13.18 7.27
CA ARG A 399 -17.00 -12.79 6.16
C ARG A 399 -16.81 -13.73 4.99
N GLU A 400 -17.87 -13.97 4.24
CA GLU A 400 -17.77 -14.75 3.01
C GLU A 400 -16.89 -14.05 1.99
N ALA A 401 -16.00 -14.83 1.38
CA ALA A 401 -14.93 -14.37 0.49
C ALA A 401 -15.41 -13.64 -0.77
N ILE A 402 -16.69 -13.71 -1.13
CA ILE A 402 -17.13 -13.37 -2.48
C ILE A 402 -18.11 -12.21 -2.51
N HIS A 403 -18.77 -11.83 -1.41
CA HIS A 403 -19.80 -10.79 -1.45
C HIS A 403 -19.51 -9.59 -0.55
N TYR A 404 -19.15 -8.51 -1.20
CA TYR A 404 -19.12 -7.17 -0.65
C TYR A 404 -20.55 -6.79 -0.20
N GLY A 405 -20.80 -6.70 1.07
CA GLY A 405 -22.11 -6.31 1.58
C GLY A 405 -22.87 -7.39 2.35
N ARG A 406 -22.38 -8.62 2.41
CA ARG A 406 -22.90 -9.58 3.37
C ARG A 406 -22.48 -9.22 4.79
N PRO A 407 -23.32 -9.48 5.80
CA PRO A 407 -22.99 -9.19 7.18
C PRO A 407 -21.77 -10.01 7.64
N THR A 408 -21.06 -9.47 8.62
CA THR A 408 -20.07 -10.22 9.40
C THR A 408 -20.78 -11.37 10.12
N LEU A 409 -20.16 -12.56 10.09
CA LEU A 409 -20.61 -13.73 10.83
C LEU A 409 -19.83 -13.79 12.14
N GLU A 410 -20.54 -13.76 13.27
CA GLU A 410 -19.99 -14.14 14.56
C GLU A 410 -19.80 -15.66 14.56
N LEU A 411 -18.65 -16.13 14.97
CA LEU A 411 -18.41 -17.57 15.11
C LEU A 411 -18.97 -18.06 16.46
N ASP A 412 -19.61 -19.22 16.46
CA ASP A 412 -20.10 -19.86 17.70
C ASP A 412 -18.95 -20.19 18.66
N SER A 413 -17.77 -20.49 18.11
CA SER A 413 -16.51 -20.70 18.82
C SER A 413 -15.34 -20.12 18.00
N PRO A 414 -14.28 -19.64 18.66
CA PRO A 414 -13.08 -19.18 17.94
C PRO A 414 -12.43 -20.30 17.14
N GLU A 415 -11.96 -19.99 15.92
CA GLU A 415 -11.14 -20.88 15.10
C GLU A 415 -9.66 -20.51 15.23
N LEU A 416 -8.77 -21.51 15.24
CA LEU A 416 -7.32 -21.33 15.35
C LEU A 416 -6.60 -22.02 14.19
N TYR A 417 -5.68 -21.30 13.56
CA TYR A 417 -4.85 -21.80 12.46
C TYR A 417 -3.36 -21.65 12.78
N ASP A 418 -2.55 -22.67 12.43
CA ASP A 418 -1.08 -22.56 12.41
C ASP A 418 -0.66 -22.03 11.02
N ILE A 419 -0.41 -20.74 10.90
CA ILE A 419 -0.14 -20.09 9.61
C ILE A 419 1.18 -20.54 8.97
N ASN A 420 2.11 -21.09 9.75
CA ASN A 420 3.37 -21.60 9.22
C ASN A 420 3.18 -22.99 8.57
N ALA A 421 2.25 -23.78 9.06
CA ALA A 421 1.93 -25.11 8.54
C ALA A 421 0.73 -25.10 7.56
N ASP A 422 -0.21 -24.19 7.77
CA ASP A 422 -1.48 -24.06 7.02
C ASP A 422 -1.71 -22.62 6.57
N ILE A 423 -0.94 -22.18 5.57
CA ILE A 423 -1.04 -20.83 5.00
C ILE A 423 -2.43 -20.55 4.38
N SER A 424 -3.20 -21.58 4.08
CA SER A 424 -4.52 -21.53 3.45
C SER A 424 -5.68 -21.54 4.47
N GLU A 425 -5.38 -21.56 5.78
CA GLU A 425 -6.38 -21.51 6.86
C GLU A 425 -7.51 -22.55 6.68
N LYS A 426 -7.13 -23.83 6.42
CA LYS A 426 -8.07 -24.92 6.13
C LYS A 426 -8.41 -25.77 7.34
N TYR A 427 -7.47 -25.89 8.27
CA TYR A 427 -7.54 -26.83 9.38
C TYR A 427 -7.65 -26.09 10.70
N ASP A 428 -8.87 -25.99 11.23
CA ASP A 428 -9.10 -25.47 12.57
C ASP A 428 -8.54 -26.42 13.63
N ILE A 429 -7.63 -25.91 14.46
CA ILE A 429 -6.97 -26.65 15.54
C ILE A 429 -7.33 -26.10 16.93
N ALA A 430 -8.38 -25.29 17.06
CA ALA A 430 -8.77 -24.62 18.30
C ALA A 430 -9.02 -25.60 19.45
N GLU A 431 -9.72 -26.71 19.19
CA GLU A 431 -10.01 -27.75 20.20
C GLU A 431 -8.73 -28.43 20.72
N THR A 432 -7.71 -28.56 19.84
CA THR A 432 -6.41 -29.15 20.20
C THR A 432 -5.56 -28.24 21.08
N PHE A 433 -5.68 -26.91 20.88
CA PHE A 433 -4.82 -25.91 21.53
C PHE A 433 -5.62 -24.84 22.31
N PRO A 434 -6.53 -25.19 23.25
CA PRO A 434 -7.41 -24.21 23.92
C PRO A 434 -6.65 -23.15 24.75
N ARG A 435 -5.46 -23.48 25.26
CA ARG A 435 -4.62 -22.51 25.96
C ARG A 435 -4.02 -21.45 25.03
N VAL A 436 -3.71 -21.83 23.78
CA VAL A 436 -3.24 -20.88 22.76
C VAL A 436 -4.39 -19.95 22.40
N VAL A 437 -5.59 -20.48 22.11
CA VAL A 437 -6.80 -19.69 21.85
C VAL A 437 -7.00 -18.64 22.94
N SER A 438 -7.06 -19.06 24.23
CA SER A 438 -7.27 -18.15 25.37
C SER A 438 -6.23 -17.03 25.44
N LYS A 439 -4.95 -17.34 25.17
CA LYS A 439 -3.86 -16.34 25.15
C LYS A 439 -4.04 -15.33 24.03
N LEU A 440 -4.40 -15.76 22.83
CA LEU A 440 -4.59 -14.88 21.68
C LEU A 440 -5.85 -14.01 21.84
N LEU A 441 -6.96 -14.56 22.37
CA LEU A 441 -8.16 -13.80 22.69
C LEU A 441 -7.91 -12.70 23.71
N ASN A 442 -7.08 -12.96 24.73
CA ASN A 442 -6.69 -11.94 25.70
C ASN A 442 -5.95 -10.76 25.02
N LYS A 443 -5.09 -11.04 24.04
CA LYS A 443 -4.43 -10.01 23.24
C LYS A 443 -5.43 -9.15 22.45
N MET A 444 -6.44 -9.76 21.83
CA MET A 444 -7.53 -9.05 21.15
C MET A 444 -8.28 -8.14 22.11
N GLN A 445 -8.62 -8.59 23.31
CA GLN A 445 -9.32 -7.80 24.32
C GLN A 445 -8.48 -6.60 24.79
N LEU A 446 -7.17 -6.79 24.99
CA LEU A 446 -6.27 -5.70 25.36
C LEU A 446 -6.20 -4.65 24.25
N HIS A 447 -6.13 -5.07 23.00
CA HIS A 447 -6.12 -4.16 21.86
C HIS A 447 -7.45 -3.39 21.71
N LEU A 448 -8.59 -4.05 21.89
CA LEU A 448 -9.89 -3.39 21.88
C LEU A 448 -10.00 -2.29 22.96
N LYS A 449 -9.41 -2.49 24.14
CA LYS A 449 -9.32 -1.46 25.18
C LYS A 449 -8.40 -0.31 24.77
N ASP A 450 -7.32 -0.60 24.07
CA ASP A 450 -6.33 0.38 23.61
C ASP A 450 -6.86 1.30 22.49
N VAL A 451 -7.88 0.88 21.74
CA VAL A 451 -8.49 1.66 20.65
C VAL A 451 -9.81 2.37 21.06
N GLN A 452 -10.15 2.44 22.35
CA GLN A 452 -11.42 3.02 22.82
C GLN A 452 -11.59 4.51 22.51
N ASP A 453 -10.48 5.26 22.39
CA ASP A 453 -10.48 6.70 22.06
C ASP A 453 -10.43 6.95 20.53
N ALA A 454 -11.05 6.08 19.74
CA ALA A 454 -11.12 6.20 18.29
C ALA A 454 -11.87 7.46 17.86
N LEU A 455 -11.44 8.08 16.74
CA LEU A 455 -12.17 9.18 16.14
C LEU A 455 -13.51 8.71 15.56
N PRO A 456 -14.50 9.62 15.40
CA PRO A 456 -15.78 9.29 14.79
C PRO A 456 -15.62 8.72 13.39
N ASP A 457 -16.55 7.83 13.03
CA ASP A 457 -16.62 7.22 11.70
C ASP A 457 -16.77 8.29 10.60
N GLN A 458 -15.73 8.43 9.76
CA GLN A 458 -15.68 9.40 8.67
C GLN A 458 -16.43 8.91 7.42
N LEU A 459 -16.66 7.60 7.27
CA LEU A 459 -17.22 6.99 6.08
C LEU A 459 -18.76 6.95 6.07
N ALA A 460 -19.41 7.02 7.24
CA ALA A 460 -20.84 6.77 7.39
C ALA A 460 -21.75 7.84 6.75
N GLY A 461 -21.24 9.05 6.50
CA GLY A 461 -22.02 10.17 5.99
C GLY A 461 -22.34 10.09 4.50
N ARG A 462 -23.44 10.79 4.08
CA ARG A 462 -23.77 11.04 2.69
C ARG A 462 -24.14 12.50 2.51
N MET A 463 -23.70 13.12 1.42
CA MET A 463 -24.22 14.42 0.98
C MET A 463 -25.63 14.24 0.45
N ALA A 464 -26.48 15.25 0.62
CA ALA A 464 -27.77 15.30 -0.06
C ALA A 464 -27.53 15.30 -1.59
N LYS A 465 -28.35 14.56 -2.33
CA LYS A 465 -28.36 14.71 -3.80
C LYS A 465 -28.97 16.09 -4.08
N GLU A 466 -28.22 16.94 -4.80
CA GLU A 466 -28.73 18.19 -5.35
C GLU A 466 -29.76 17.93 -6.44
#